data_90991143f60f1d5f18d9963e277388ef
#
_entry.id   90991143f60f1d5f18d9963e277388ef
#
_cell.length_a   1.000
_cell.length_b   1.000
_cell.length_c   1.000
_cell.angle_alpha   90.00
_cell.angle_beta   90.00
_cell.angle_gamma   90.00
#
_symmetry.space_group_name_H-M   'P 1'
#
loop_
_entity.id
_entity.type
_entity.pdbx_description
1 polymer ?
#
loop_
_entity_poly.entity_id
_entity_poly.type
_entity_poly.pdbx_seq_one_letter_code
_entity_poly.pdbx_strand_id
1 'polypeptide(L)'
;DYQMDEAMEAVRSDIQTIEMYRQADSLAQDTELLYDGTSEVLKRYCGLSEHNQKLFLDTLKELEIQLEYISEYPEDIKMIQENAQQLMSFSIFSDKNSFTYNNIIKTAKDFSKVSEVSLYIVDNNKAVEGLVNYYFPFYLSLIMMVFIIYGLSGERDNGMWEVVHSAGNGRLRLALHRLMVITGSGVIVTAGLYFSTFAASLFLYGGADSLSAPVQNIQAFKRFAMPMSQIGYVMYDYAYSTLAVIVLSMVLWAVFVLNRKRNHALIMTVLFAGLEVFMYFRIDIHSVYSAFKQFNIVRLMRVNEIISTYANRGKGSFVISESAIMFCVLIVILCIAAVVAVSGTVVMRPQQKRSVFTKILDKIYEGYQHIFSKMPAVVKELHKLLITSRGITVILVLLAIVIYFVGYGRMTFSDSMKQCDRIYLES
;
A
#
# COMPACT_ATOMS: atom_id res chain seq x y z
N ASP A 1 -9.13 3.17 -34.34
CA ASP A 1 -8.10 4.20 -34.57
C ASP A 1 -8.72 5.52 -35.07
N TYR A 2 -9.36 5.57 -36.27
CA TYR A 2 -9.90 6.82 -36.85
C TYR A 2 -10.88 7.59 -35.93
N GLN A 3 -11.80 6.89 -35.24
CA GLN A 3 -12.74 7.52 -34.31
C GLN A 3 -12.04 8.06 -33.04
N MET A 4 -10.95 7.45 -32.62
CA MET A 4 -10.17 7.88 -31.47
C MET A 4 -9.39 9.16 -31.78
N ASP A 5 -8.74 9.21 -32.95
CA ASP A 5 -8.01 10.38 -33.41
C ASP A 5 -8.94 11.60 -33.60
N GLU A 6 -10.14 11.37 -34.16
CA GLU A 6 -11.16 12.39 -34.31
C GLU A 6 -11.65 12.92 -32.96
N ALA A 7 -11.88 12.04 -32.00
CA ALA A 7 -12.27 12.41 -30.64
C ALA A 7 -11.15 13.21 -29.92
N MET A 8 -9.91 12.81 -30.10
CA MET A 8 -8.75 13.48 -29.50
C MET A 8 -8.56 14.89 -30.09
N GLU A 9 -8.66 15.06 -31.43
CA GLU A 9 -8.61 16.35 -32.07
C GLU A 9 -9.77 17.27 -31.64
N ALA A 10 -10.98 16.74 -31.48
CA ALA A 10 -12.11 17.49 -30.99
C ALA A 10 -11.86 18.03 -29.56
N VAL A 11 -11.41 17.16 -28.64
CA VAL A 11 -11.11 17.57 -27.26
C VAL A 11 -9.97 18.60 -27.20
N ARG A 12 -8.92 18.44 -27.98
CA ARG A 12 -7.83 19.44 -28.11
C ARG A 12 -8.33 20.77 -28.62
N SER A 13 -9.17 20.76 -29.66
CA SER A 13 -9.77 21.98 -30.21
C SER A 13 -10.64 22.68 -29.16
N ASP A 14 -11.40 21.94 -28.37
CA ASP A 14 -12.23 22.48 -27.31
C ASP A 14 -11.42 23.12 -26.18
N ILE A 15 -10.33 22.46 -25.76
CA ILE A 15 -9.39 22.99 -24.76
C ILE A 15 -8.75 24.26 -25.26
N GLN A 16 -8.22 24.30 -26.51
CA GLN A 16 -7.59 25.47 -27.09
C GLN A 16 -8.56 26.65 -27.19
N THR A 17 -9.82 26.38 -27.56
CA THR A 17 -10.86 27.40 -27.64
C THR A 17 -11.14 28.04 -26.30
N ILE A 18 -11.24 27.22 -25.24
CA ILE A 18 -11.46 27.71 -23.86
C ILE A 18 -10.23 28.48 -23.35
N GLU A 19 -9.03 28.01 -23.63
CA GLU A 19 -7.78 28.69 -23.21
C GLU A 19 -7.60 30.03 -23.89
N MET A 20 -7.88 30.11 -25.21
CA MET A 20 -7.88 31.38 -25.95
C MET A 20 -8.90 32.37 -25.39
N TYR A 21 -10.12 31.91 -25.06
CA TYR A 21 -11.12 32.73 -24.41
C TYR A 21 -10.65 33.26 -23.05
N ARG A 22 -10.09 32.40 -22.21
CA ARG A 22 -9.57 32.79 -20.90
C ARG A 22 -8.42 33.79 -20.99
N GLN A 23 -7.55 33.63 -21.99
CA GLN A 23 -6.44 34.55 -22.19
C GLN A 23 -6.94 35.92 -22.68
N ALA A 24 -7.91 35.96 -23.58
CA ALA A 24 -8.53 37.19 -24.04
C ALA A 24 -9.30 37.90 -22.91
N ASP A 25 -10.05 37.17 -22.08
CA ASP A 25 -10.78 37.69 -20.93
C ASP A 25 -9.79 38.29 -19.91
N SER A 26 -8.67 37.62 -19.65
CA SER A 26 -7.61 38.09 -18.73
C SER A 26 -6.92 39.37 -19.21
N LEU A 27 -6.87 39.60 -20.52
CA LEU A 27 -6.28 40.78 -21.14
C LEU A 27 -7.29 41.94 -21.34
N ALA A 28 -8.52 41.80 -20.86
CA ALA A 28 -9.65 42.73 -21.05
C ALA A 28 -9.82 43.13 -22.52
N GLN A 29 -9.50 42.24 -23.47
CA GLN A 29 -9.78 42.40 -24.89
C GLN A 29 -11.24 42.04 -25.16
N ASP A 30 -11.81 42.63 -26.24
CA ASP A 30 -13.19 42.39 -26.64
C ASP A 30 -13.49 40.88 -26.84
N THR A 31 -13.94 40.23 -25.79
CA THR A 31 -14.31 38.83 -25.78
C THR A 31 -15.57 38.54 -26.61
N GLU A 32 -16.35 39.59 -26.94
CA GLU A 32 -17.51 39.47 -27.85
C GLU A 32 -17.12 39.04 -29.25
N LEU A 33 -15.91 39.37 -29.74
CA LEU A 33 -15.39 38.96 -31.06
C LEU A 33 -14.96 37.48 -31.09
N LEU A 34 -14.56 36.91 -29.97
CA LEU A 34 -14.22 35.47 -29.82
C LEU A 34 -15.47 34.62 -29.54
N TYR A 35 -16.54 35.24 -29.08
CA TYR A 35 -17.81 34.63 -28.84
C TYR A 35 -18.67 34.59 -30.11
N ASP A 36 -18.18 33.88 -31.12
CA ASP A 36 -18.92 33.69 -32.41
C ASP A 36 -20.04 32.64 -32.22
N GLY A 37 -20.73 32.61 -31.14
CA GLY A 37 -21.97 31.87 -30.94
C GLY A 37 -22.04 30.40 -31.44
N THR A 38 -21.03 29.93 -32.13
CA THR A 38 -20.95 28.65 -32.85
C THR A 38 -20.37 27.54 -32.00
N SER A 39 -19.43 27.81 -31.06
CA SER A 39 -18.85 26.78 -30.20
C SER A 39 -19.78 26.44 -29.05
N GLU A 40 -20.36 25.27 -29.12
CA GLU A 40 -21.27 24.74 -28.07
C GLU A 40 -20.53 24.53 -26.73
N VAL A 41 -19.24 24.19 -26.80
CA VAL A 41 -18.38 24.01 -25.64
C VAL A 41 -18.14 25.34 -24.92
N LEU A 42 -17.90 26.41 -25.66
CA LEU A 42 -17.70 27.74 -25.08
C LEU A 42 -18.99 28.24 -24.40
N LYS A 43 -20.15 27.99 -24.99
CA LYS A 43 -21.45 28.29 -24.36
C LYS A 43 -21.63 27.56 -23.04
N ARG A 44 -21.31 26.28 -23.00
CA ARG A 44 -21.35 25.49 -21.76
C ARG A 44 -20.36 26.05 -20.73
N TYR A 45 -19.12 26.31 -21.13
CA TYR A 45 -18.09 26.85 -20.25
C TYR A 45 -18.51 28.19 -19.62
N CYS A 46 -18.94 29.16 -20.43
CA CYS A 46 -19.35 30.49 -19.97
C CYS A 46 -20.63 30.45 -19.10
N GLY A 47 -21.50 29.45 -19.28
CA GLY A 47 -22.69 29.25 -18.44
C GLY A 47 -22.41 28.69 -17.05
N LEU A 48 -21.17 28.27 -16.76
CA LEU A 48 -20.77 27.72 -15.47
C LEU A 48 -20.26 28.80 -14.52
N SER A 49 -20.38 28.55 -13.21
CA SER A 49 -19.70 29.35 -12.19
C SER A 49 -18.18 29.20 -12.30
N GLU A 50 -17.40 30.19 -11.87
CA GLU A 50 -15.93 30.19 -11.96
C GLU A 50 -15.27 28.89 -11.44
N HIS A 51 -15.77 28.38 -10.31
CA HIS A 51 -15.31 27.10 -9.77
C HIS A 51 -15.59 25.92 -10.73
N ASN A 52 -16.77 25.89 -11.32
CA ASN A 52 -17.17 24.83 -12.25
C ASN A 52 -16.47 24.97 -13.63
N GLN A 53 -16.13 26.17 -14.04
CA GLN A 53 -15.34 26.43 -15.24
C GLN A 53 -13.95 25.80 -15.14
N LYS A 54 -13.29 25.98 -13.99
CA LYS A 54 -12.01 25.33 -13.72
C LYS A 54 -12.13 23.81 -13.75
N LEU A 55 -13.14 23.28 -13.04
CA LEU A 55 -13.39 21.83 -13.00
C LEU A 55 -13.67 21.25 -14.39
N PHE A 56 -14.43 21.96 -15.23
CA PHE A 56 -14.75 21.55 -16.58
C PHE A 56 -13.49 21.48 -17.46
N LEU A 57 -12.61 22.47 -17.39
CA LEU A 57 -11.35 22.48 -18.13
C LEU A 57 -10.41 21.38 -17.65
N ASP A 58 -10.29 21.18 -16.33
CA ASP A 58 -9.49 20.12 -15.75
C ASP A 58 -10.00 18.72 -16.20
N THR A 59 -11.32 18.55 -16.31
CA THR A 59 -11.94 17.31 -16.82
C THR A 59 -11.61 17.07 -18.29
N LEU A 60 -11.67 18.11 -19.13
CA LEU A 60 -11.29 17.99 -20.55
C LEU A 60 -9.82 17.62 -20.73
N LYS A 61 -8.93 18.23 -19.94
CA LYS A 61 -7.48 17.90 -19.95
C LYS A 61 -7.23 16.45 -19.49
N GLU A 62 -7.97 16.01 -18.49
CA GLU A 62 -7.88 14.62 -18.03
C GLU A 62 -8.38 13.64 -19.10
N LEU A 63 -9.44 13.99 -19.82
CA LEU A 63 -9.95 13.21 -20.95
C LEU A 63 -8.94 13.14 -22.10
N GLU A 64 -8.30 14.26 -22.44
CA GLU A 64 -7.23 14.30 -23.45
C GLU A 64 -6.10 13.34 -23.09
N ILE A 65 -5.57 13.42 -21.87
CA ILE A 65 -4.51 12.53 -21.37
C ILE A 65 -4.96 11.06 -21.43
N GLN A 66 -6.22 10.78 -21.11
CA GLN A 66 -6.76 9.41 -21.16
C GLN A 66 -6.87 8.90 -22.60
N LEU A 67 -7.34 9.71 -23.53
CA LEU A 67 -7.43 9.39 -24.96
C LEU A 67 -6.05 9.11 -25.56
N GLU A 68 -5.08 10.00 -25.31
CA GLU A 68 -3.69 9.85 -25.74
C GLU A 68 -3.09 8.53 -25.21
N TYR A 69 -3.26 8.28 -23.93
CA TYR A 69 -2.81 7.03 -23.29
C TYR A 69 -3.43 5.78 -23.93
N ILE A 70 -4.73 5.79 -24.20
CA ILE A 70 -5.42 4.65 -24.83
C ILE A 70 -4.93 4.42 -26.25
N SER A 71 -4.70 5.49 -27.02
CA SER A 71 -4.21 5.40 -28.41
C SER A 71 -2.77 4.88 -28.49
N GLU A 72 -1.90 5.30 -27.56
CA GLU A 72 -0.48 4.91 -27.52
C GLU A 72 -0.24 3.52 -26.94
N TYR A 73 -1.12 3.01 -26.08
CA TYR A 73 -0.91 1.78 -25.34
C TYR A 73 -0.57 0.56 -26.22
N PRO A 74 -1.25 0.28 -27.35
CA PRO A 74 -0.93 -0.86 -28.21
C PRO A 74 0.48 -0.79 -28.79
N GLU A 75 0.93 0.41 -29.19
CA GLU A 75 2.28 0.64 -29.72
C GLU A 75 3.34 0.49 -28.63
N ASP A 76 3.08 0.97 -27.43
CA ASP A 76 3.97 0.80 -26.29
C ASP A 76 4.22 -0.68 -25.98
N ILE A 77 3.16 -1.50 -25.98
CA ILE A 77 3.29 -2.95 -25.76
C ILE A 77 4.05 -3.62 -26.90
N LYS A 78 3.80 -3.22 -28.15
CA LYS A 78 4.51 -3.70 -29.32
C LYS A 78 6.00 -3.34 -29.26
N MET A 79 6.32 -2.10 -28.89
CA MET A 79 7.72 -1.66 -28.71
C MET A 79 8.47 -2.49 -27.67
N ILE A 80 7.82 -2.96 -26.61
CA ILE A 80 8.48 -3.84 -25.63
C ILE A 80 8.96 -5.14 -26.32
N GLN A 81 8.17 -5.70 -27.21
CA GLN A 81 8.54 -6.92 -27.93
C GLN A 81 9.63 -6.68 -28.97
N GLU A 82 9.53 -5.59 -29.74
CA GLU A 82 10.52 -5.18 -30.72
C GLU A 82 11.87 -4.86 -30.07
N ASN A 83 11.87 -4.09 -28.99
CA ASN A 83 13.07 -3.81 -28.20
C ASN A 83 13.70 -5.08 -27.63
N ALA A 84 12.91 -6.05 -27.19
CA ALA A 84 13.43 -7.33 -26.73
C ALA A 84 14.18 -8.09 -27.83
N GLN A 85 13.64 -8.09 -29.08
CA GLN A 85 14.30 -8.72 -30.23
C GLN A 85 15.59 -7.99 -30.60
N GLN A 86 15.57 -6.64 -30.60
CA GLN A 86 16.76 -5.85 -30.88
C GLN A 86 17.84 -6.07 -29.82
N LEU A 87 17.50 -6.05 -28.54
CA LEU A 87 18.47 -6.27 -27.46
C LEU A 87 19.12 -7.65 -27.55
N MET A 88 18.36 -8.70 -27.92
CA MET A 88 18.90 -10.05 -28.10
C MET A 88 19.87 -10.14 -29.29
N SER A 89 19.81 -9.22 -30.28
CA SER A 89 20.73 -9.18 -31.42
C SER A 89 22.12 -8.65 -31.04
N PHE A 90 22.25 -7.92 -29.93
CA PHE A 90 23.55 -7.40 -29.47
C PHE A 90 24.35 -8.49 -28.74
N SER A 91 25.65 -8.62 -29.08
CA SER A 91 26.55 -9.64 -28.52
C SER A 91 26.65 -9.59 -26.98
N ILE A 92 26.52 -8.41 -26.37
CA ILE A 92 26.57 -8.20 -24.92
C ILE A 92 25.41 -8.94 -24.20
N PHE A 93 24.26 -9.08 -24.88
CA PHE A 93 23.06 -9.72 -24.31
C PHE A 93 22.83 -11.14 -24.85
N SER A 94 23.74 -11.69 -25.68
CA SER A 94 23.56 -12.98 -26.32
C SER A 94 23.86 -14.21 -25.43
N ASP A 95 24.45 -14.00 -24.25
CA ASP A 95 24.73 -15.10 -23.32
C ASP A 95 23.43 -15.62 -22.68
N LYS A 96 23.01 -16.80 -23.17
CA LYS A 96 21.78 -17.50 -22.73
C LYS A 96 21.77 -17.86 -21.25
N ASN A 97 22.92 -17.91 -20.60
CA ASN A 97 23.04 -18.20 -19.17
C ASN A 97 23.03 -16.93 -18.31
N SER A 98 23.00 -15.76 -18.93
CA SER A 98 22.96 -14.50 -18.20
C SER A 98 21.54 -14.17 -17.70
N PHE A 99 21.47 -13.47 -16.56
CA PHE A 99 20.19 -12.94 -16.07
C PHE A 99 19.56 -12.00 -17.08
N THR A 100 20.35 -11.14 -17.71
CA THR A 100 19.87 -10.11 -18.65
C THR A 100 19.15 -10.72 -19.84
N TYR A 101 19.74 -11.76 -20.48
CA TYR A 101 19.12 -12.45 -21.61
C TYR A 101 17.77 -13.07 -21.20
N ASN A 102 17.75 -13.81 -20.10
CA ASN A 102 16.53 -14.50 -19.65
C ASN A 102 15.47 -13.51 -19.14
N ASN A 103 15.88 -12.34 -18.60
CA ASN A 103 14.97 -11.28 -18.20
C ASN A 103 14.31 -10.62 -19.42
N ILE A 104 15.05 -10.36 -20.51
CA ILE A 104 14.51 -9.83 -21.77
C ILE A 104 13.42 -10.77 -22.31
N ILE A 105 13.72 -12.08 -22.40
CA ILE A 105 12.76 -13.08 -22.91
C ILE A 105 11.53 -13.14 -22.01
N LYS A 106 11.72 -13.17 -20.68
CA LYS A 106 10.61 -13.23 -19.74
C LYS A 106 9.73 -11.98 -19.83
N THR A 107 10.34 -10.81 -19.95
CA THR A 107 9.60 -9.54 -20.09
C THR A 107 8.76 -9.56 -21.36
N ALA A 108 9.34 -9.90 -22.51
CA ALA A 108 8.59 -10.00 -23.75
C ALA A 108 7.42 -11.00 -23.66
N LYS A 109 7.67 -12.18 -23.04
CA LYS A 109 6.63 -13.20 -22.81
C LYS A 109 5.53 -12.74 -21.85
N ASP A 110 5.86 -12.00 -20.80
CA ASP A 110 4.86 -11.53 -19.83
C ASP A 110 4.00 -10.42 -20.45
N PHE A 111 4.60 -9.49 -21.20
CA PHE A 111 3.85 -8.43 -21.89
C PHE A 111 3.09 -8.91 -23.12
N SER A 112 3.46 -10.04 -23.73
CA SER A 112 2.65 -10.65 -24.80
C SER A 112 1.26 -11.08 -24.32
N LYS A 113 1.04 -11.30 -23.02
CA LYS A 113 -0.26 -11.65 -22.46
C LYS A 113 -1.24 -10.48 -22.45
N VAL A 114 -0.73 -9.26 -22.48
CA VAL A 114 -1.54 -8.03 -22.44
C VAL A 114 -1.59 -7.33 -23.82
N SER A 115 -0.97 -7.90 -24.85
CA SER A 115 -0.99 -7.36 -26.21
C SER A 115 -2.39 -7.37 -26.85
N GLU A 116 -3.26 -8.28 -26.41
CA GLU A 116 -4.63 -8.37 -26.90
C GLU A 116 -5.64 -7.56 -26.05
N VAL A 117 -5.17 -6.90 -24.98
CA VAL A 117 -6.02 -6.09 -24.13
C VAL A 117 -6.36 -4.80 -24.84
N SER A 118 -7.62 -4.65 -25.22
CA SER A 118 -8.13 -3.39 -25.77
C SER A 118 -8.54 -2.45 -24.64
N LEU A 119 -7.93 -1.26 -24.60
CA LEU A 119 -8.35 -0.20 -23.70
C LEU A 119 -9.51 0.58 -24.32
N TYR A 120 -10.37 1.15 -23.48
CA TYR A 120 -11.50 1.96 -23.91
C TYR A 120 -11.78 3.05 -22.88
N ILE A 121 -12.46 4.09 -23.32
CA ILE A 121 -12.84 5.21 -22.46
C ILE A 121 -13.80 4.71 -21.40
N VAL A 122 -13.51 5.02 -20.14
CA VAL A 122 -14.38 4.77 -19.01
C VAL A 122 -14.61 6.08 -18.26
N ASP A 123 -15.79 6.24 -17.72
CA ASP A 123 -16.22 7.49 -17.10
C ASP A 123 -15.32 7.90 -15.93
N ASN A 124 -14.86 6.93 -15.12
CA ASN A 124 -14.03 7.24 -13.98
C ASN A 124 -13.26 6.02 -13.44
N ASN A 125 -11.94 6.15 -13.38
CA ASN A 125 -11.02 5.16 -12.82
C ASN A 125 -10.55 5.51 -11.38
N LYS A 126 -10.92 6.70 -10.86
CA LYS A 126 -10.38 7.25 -9.61
C LYS A 126 -10.74 6.42 -8.39
N ALA A 127 -11.89 5.73 -8.41
CA ALA A 127 -12.33 4.91 -7.30
C ALA A 127 -11.35 3.76 -7.01
N VAL A 128 -10.90 3.06 -8.04
CA VAL A 128 -9.94 1.96 -7.90
C VAL A 128 -8.53 2.49 -7.63
N GLU A 129 -8.10 3.52 -8.36
CA GLU A 129 -6.80 4.14 -8.17
C GLU A 129 -6.64 4.72 -6.76
N GLY A 130 -7.65 5.44 -6.26
CA GLY A 130 -7.67 5.98 -4.90
C GLY A 130 -7.66 4.89 -3.83
N LEU A 131 -8.41 3.80 -4.02
CA LEU A 131 -8.44 2.68 -3.09
C LEU A 131 -7.07 2.03 -2.94
N VAL A 132 -6.43 1.64 -4.06
CA VAL A 132 -5.19 0.83 -4.02
C VAL A 132 -3.98 1.65 -3.57
N ASN A 133 -4.02 2.97 -3.71
CA ASN A 133 -3.01 3.88 -3.18
C ASN A 133 -3.25 4.28 -1.71
N TYR A 134 -4.39 3.88 -1.14
CA TYR A 134 -4.77 4.21 0.22
C TYR A 134 -4.46 3.06 1.18
N TYR A 135 -3.26 3.03 1.74
CA TYR A 135 -2.77 1.93 2.59
C TYR A 135 -3.30 1.94 4.03
N PHE A 136 -4.05 2.96 4.43
CA PHE A 136 -4.52 3.12 5.81
C PHE A 136 -5.33 1.94 6.35
N PRO A 137 -6.23 1.29 5.58
CA PRO A 137 -6.98 0.12 6.05
C PRO A 137 -6.07 -1.01 6.52
N PHE A 138 -4.93 -1.22 5.86
CA PHE A 138 -3.99 -2.28 6.21
C PHE A 138 -3.19 -1.93 7.47
N TYR A 139 -2.73 -0.69 7.62
CA TYR A 139 -2.09 -0.24 8.86
C TYR A 139 -3.04 -0.34 10.05
N LEU A 140 -4.30 0.06 9.87
CA LEU A 140 -5.32 -0.03 10.91
C LEU A 140 -5.65 -1.49 11.24
N SER A 141 -5.70 -2.38 10.24
CA SER A 141 -5.88 -3.82 10.44
C SER A 141 -4.76 -4.38 11.31
N LEU A 142 -3.50 -4.03 11.05
CA LEU A 142 -2.37 -4.48 11.84
C LEU A 142 -2.44 -3.97 13.29
N ILE A 143 -2.81 -2.72 13.49
CA ILE A 143 -3.02 -2.16 14.83
C ILE A 143 -4.12 -2.92 15.58
N MET A 144 -5.26 -3.19 14.93
CA MET A 144 -6.34 -3.98 15.53
C MET A 144 -5.88 -5.39 15.87
N MET A 145 -5.05 -6.01 15.03
CA MET A 145 -4.47 -7.33 15.33
C MET A 145 -3.54 -7.31 16.53
N VAL A 146 -2.78 -6.22 16.77
CA VAL A 146 -2.00 -6.06 18.01
C VAL A 146 -2.91 -6.11 19.24
N PHE A 147 -4.06 -5.44 19.22
CA PHE A 147 -5.02 -5.48 20.34
C PHE A 147 -5.64 -6.86 20.54
N ILE A 148 -6.01 -7.55 19.47
CA ILE A 148 -6.56 -8.91 19.54
C ILE A 148 -5.53 -9.86 20.17
N ILE A 149 -4.28 -9.83 19.68
CA ILE A 149 -3.18 -10.69 20.16
C ILE A 149 -2.84 -10.36 21.62
N TYR A 150 -2.81 -9.08 21.97
CA TYR A 150 -2.62 -8.66 23.37
C TYR A 150 -3.71 -9.17 24.28
N GLY A 151 -4.97 -9.16 23.82
CA GLY A 151 -6.10 -9.74 24.53
C GLY A 151 -5.97 -11.25 24.73
N LEU A 152 -5.64 -11.98 23.65
CA LEU A 152 -5.44 -13.45 23.67
C LEU A 152 -4.29 -13.89 24.60
N SER A 153 -3.29 -13.02 24.81
CA SER A 153 -2.16 -13.31 25.69
C SER A 153 -2.42 -13.05 27.18
N GLY A 154 -3.61 -12.54 27.55
CA GLY A 154 -3.95 -12.15 28.93
C GLY A 154 -3.95 -13.29 29.95
N GLU A 155 -4.19 -14.52 29.54
CA GLU A 155 -4.18 -15.70 30.41
C GLU A 155 -2.84 -15.92 31.15
N ARG A 156 -1.74 -15.43 30.56
CA ARG A 156 -0.39 -15.54 31.13
C ARG A 156 -0.21 -14.65 32.36
N ASP A 157 -0.74 -13.45 32.30
CA ASP A 157 -0.61 -12.49 33.40
C ASP A 157 -1.52 -12.85 34.59
N ASN A 158 -2.61 -13.57 34.30
CA ASN A 158 -3.58 -14.01 35.30
C ASN A 158 -3.22 -15.36 35.95
N GLY A 159 -2.05 -15.94 35.66
CA GLY A 159 -1.63 -17.24 36.21
C GLY A 159 -2.43 -18.44 35.69
N MET A 160 -3.35 -18.23 34.74
CA MET A 160 -4.19 -19.29 34.15
C MET A 160 -3.42 -20.22 33.20
N TRP A 161 -2.21 -19.82 32.80
CA TRP A 161 -1.38 -20.57 31.85
C TRP A 161 -1.11 -22.02 32.30
N GLU A 162 -0.76 -22.22 33.56
CA GLU A 162 -0.44 -23.52 34.11
C GLU A 162 -1.67 -24.43 34.16
N VAL A 163 -2.83 -23.86 34.57
CA VAL A 163 -4.12 -24.57 34.63
C VAL A 163 -4.55 -25.02 33.22
N VAL A 164 -4.47 -24.13 32.24
CA VAL A 164 -4.85 -24.45 30.86
C VAL A 164 -3.92 -25.51 30.25
N HIS A 165 -2.62 -25.46 30.54
CA HIS A 165 -1.65 -26.44 30.04
C HIS A 165 -1.69 -27.80 30.71
N SER A 166 -2.28 -27.90 31.94
CA SER A 166 -2.51 -29.16 32.61
C SER A 166 -3.70 -29.93 32.03
N ALA A 167 -4.62 -29.25 31.35
CA ALA A 167 -5.75 -29.88 30.68
C ALA A 167 -5.28 -30.71 29.46
N GLY A 168 -5.90 -31.86 29.21
CA GLY A 168 -5.50 -32.79 28.13
C GLY A 168 -5.48 -32.17 26.72
N ASN A 169 -6.31 -31.15 26.48
CA ASN A 169 -6.38 -30.39 25.21
C ASN A 169 -5.68 -29.01 25.27
N GLY A 170 -5.03 -28.69 26.38
CA GLY A 170 -4.51 -27.34 26.67
C GLY A 170 -3.20 -26.97 25.98
N ARG A 171 -2.63 -27.85 25.18
CA ARG A 171 -1.33 -27.61 24.51
C ARG A 171 -1.49 -27.42 23.00
N LEU A 172 -1.34 -28.51 22.24
CA LEU A 172 -1.36 -28.44 20.77
C LEU A 172 -2.71 -27.96 20.23
N ARG A 173 -3.81 -28.50 20.75
CA ARG A 173 -5.14 -28.13 20.28
C ARG A 173 -5.45 -26.64 20.55
N LEU A 174 -5.07 -26.15 21.72
CA LEU A 174 -5.17 -24.73 22.05
C LEU A 174 -4.32 -23.86 21.11
N ALA A 175 -3.07 -24.26 20.83
CA ALA A 175 -2.20 -23.56 19.91
C ALA A 175 -2.83 -23.44 18.51
N LEU A 176 -3.36 -24.54 17.98
CA LEU A 176 -4.02 -24.56 16.66
C LEU A 176 -5.29 -23.69 16.65
N HIS A 177 -6.12 -23.74 17.71
CA HIS A 177 -7.29 -22.87 17.81
C HIS A 177 -6.89 -21.39 17.83
N ARG A 178 -5.81 -21.02 18.52
CA ARG A 178 -5.31 -19.63 18.53
C ARG A 178 -4.81 -19.18 17.16
N LEU A 179 -4.11 -20.06 16.42
CA LEU A 179 -3.73 -19.76 15.04
C LEU A 179 -4.96 -19.52 14.17
N MET A 180 -6.00 -20.37 14.29
CA MET A 180 -7.26 -20.18 13.55
C MET A 180 -7.94 -18.86 13.92
N VAL A 181 -7.99 -18.50 15.21
CA VAL A 181 -8.57 -17.23 15.66
C VAL A 181 -7.79 -16.05 15.10
N ILE A 182 -6.45 -16.07 15.14
CA ILE A 182 -5.61 -14.98 14.62
C ILE A 182 -5.78 -14.86 13.10
N THR A 183 -5.73 -15.97 12.37
CA THR A 183 -5.93 -15.96 10.91
C THR A 183 -7.34 -15.49 10.54
N GLY A 184 -8.37 -16.04 11.19
CA GLY A 184 -9.75 -15.65 10.94
C GLY A 184 -10.03 -14.20 11.29
N SER A 185 -9.52 -13.71 12.41
CA SER A 185 -9.63 -12.30 12.80
C SER A 185 -8.91 -11.40 11.80
N GLY A 186 -7.72 -11.80 11.32
CA GLY A 186 -6.98 -11.08 10.30
C GLY A 186 -7.78 -10.91 9.02
N VAL A 187 -8.40 -12.00 8.53
CA VAL A 187 -9.27 -11.96 7.34
C VAL A 187 -10.47 -11.02 7.56
N ILE A 188 -11.19 -11.20 8.67
CA ILE A 188 -12.43 -10.45 8.96
C ILE A 188 -12.15 -8.94 9.12
N VAL A 189 -11.11 -8.60 9.90
CA VAL A 189 -10.74 -7.20 10.16
C VAL A 189 -10.29 -6.53 8.87
N THR A 190 -9.41 -7.18 8.10
CA THR A 190 -8.93 -6.63 6.83
C THR A 190 -10.08 -6.49 5.83
N ALA A 191 -10.95 -7.49 5.72
CA ALA A 191 -12.13 -7.43 4.84
C ALA A 191 -13.04 -6.26 5.22
N GLY A 192 -13.38 -6.13 6.50
CA GLY A 192 -14.25 -5.05 6.98
C GLY A 192 -13.70 -3.66 6.66
N LEU A 193 -12.41 -3.42 6.93
CA LEU A 193 -11.77 -2.14 6.67
C LEU A 193 -11.55 -1.87 5.17
N TYR A 194 -11.10 -2.87 4.42
CA TYR A 194 -10.83 -2.72 2.99
C TYR A 194 -12.10 -2.48 2.19
N PHE A 195 -13.13 -3.33 2.37
CA PHE A 195 -14.37 -3.20 1.62
C PHE A 195 -15.21 -2.01 2.05
N SER A 196 -15.13 -1.56 3.31
CA SER A 196 -15.75 -0.29 3.71
C SER A 196 -15.08 0.89 3.03
N THR A 197 -13.74 0.87 2.90
CA THR A 197 -12.99 1.90 2.15
C THR A 197 -13.32 1.84 0.66
N PHE A 198 -13.43 0.65 0.09
CA PHE A 198 -13.83 0.47 -1.31
C PHE A 198 -15.23 1.02 -1.57
N ALA A 199 -16.21 0.71 -0.71
CA ALA A 199 -17.55 1.26 -0.82
C ALA A 199 -17.55 2.79 -0.70
N ALA A 200 -16.76 3.35 0.24
CA ALA A 200 -16.61 4.79 0.36
C ALA A 200 -15.97 5.42 -0.88
N SER A 201 -14.95 4.77 -1.46
CA SER A 201 -14.30 5.23 -2.69
C SER A 201 -15.27 5.25 -3.88
N LEU A 202 -16.06 4.19 -4.05
CA LEU A 202 -17.12 4.15 -5.07
C LEU A 202 -18.19 5.20 -4.84
N PHE A 203 -18.57 5.46 -3.60
CA PHE A 203 -19.55 6.49 -3.26
C PHE A 203 -19.03 7.91 -3.56
N LEU A 204 -17.75 8.17 -3.27
CA LEU A 204 -17.15 9.49 -3.44
C LEU A 204 -16.79 9.80 -4.90
N TYR A 205 -16.24 8.82 -5.61
CA TYR A 205 -15.72 9.02 -6.96
C TYR A 205 -16.65 8.46 -8.05
N GLY A 206 -17.60 7.58 -7.74
CA GLY A 206 -18.39 6.87 -8.75
C GLY A 206 -17.57 5.78 -9.46
N GLY A 207 -17.92 5.48 -10.70
CA GLY A 207 -17.16 4.55 -11.55
C GLY A 207 -17.43 3.07 -11.27
N ALA A 208 -18.59 2.72 -10.77
CA ALA A 208 -18.99 1.31 -10.59
C ALA A 208 -19.02 0.55 -11.93
N ASP A 209 -19.37 1.22 -13.02
CA ASP A 209 -19.43 0.64 -14.37
C ASP A 209 -18.03 0.35 -14.94
N SER A 210 -17.01 1.09 -14.49
CA SER A 210 -15.62 0.90 -14.92
C SER A 210 -14.95 -0.33 -14.29
N LEU A 211 -15.54 -0.96 -13.29
CA LEU A 211 -14.96 -2.12 -12.58
C LEU A 211 -14.74 -3.35 -13.47
N SER A 212 -15.49 -3.48 -14.55
CA SER A 212 -15.33 -4.53 -15.55
C SER A 212 -14.20 -4.25 -16.56
N ALA A 213 -13.77 -2.99 -16.66
CA ALA A 213 -12.70 -2.58 -17.58
C ALA A 213 -11.35 -3.20 -17.19
N PRO A 214 -10.43 -3.36 -18.16
CA PRO A 214 -9.06 -3.77 -17.87
C PRO A 214 -8.40 -2.83 -16.86
N VAL A 215 -7.62 -3.36 -15.95
CA VAL A 215 -6.89 -2.54 -14.95
C VAL A 215 -5.88 -1.60 -15.64
N GLN A 216 -5.39 -2.00 -16.82
CA GLN A 216 -4.50 -1.20 -17.66
C GLN A 216 -5.14 0.11 -18.16
N ASN A 217 -6.46 0.24 -18.10
CA ASN A 217 -7.14 1.52 -18.36
C ASN A 217 -6.72 2.64 -17.38
N ILE A 218 -6.18 2.26 -16.22
CA ILE A 218 -5.60 3.19 -15.26
C ILE A 218 -4.13 3.37 -15.62
N GLN A 219 -3.70 4.57 -15.96
CA GLN A 219 -2.33 4.88 -16.41
C GLN A 219 -1.24 4.40 -15.43
N ALA A 220 -1.51 4.43 -14.12
CA ALA A 220 -0.60 3.92 -13.10
C ALA A 220 -0.27 2.41 -13.28
N PHE A 221 -1.13 1.65 -13.95
CA PHE A 221 -0.97 0.22 -14.23
C PHE A 221 -0.51 -0.10 -15.66
N LYS A 222 -0.01 0.88 -16.40
CA LYS A 222 0.55 0.69 -17.75
C LYS A 222 1.54 -0.48 -17.82
N ARG A 223 2.36 -0.66 -16.78
CA ARG A 223 3.38 -1.70 -16.69
C ARG A 223 2.93 -2.97 -15.99
N PHE A 224 1.65 -3.14 -15.76
CA PHE A 224 1.12 -4.35 -15.14
C PHE A 224 0.89 -5.43 -16.21
N ALA A 225 1.67 -6.51 -16.17
CA ALA A 225 1.76 -7.51 -17.23
C ALA A 225 0.73 -8.67 -17.09
N MET A 226 -0.32 -8.50 -16.29
CA MET A 226 -1.39 -9.51 -16.15
C MET A 226 -2.71 -8.96 -16.69
N PRO A 227 -3.37 -9.65 -17.63
CA PRO A 227 -4.68 -9.24 -18.12
C PRO A 227 -5.75 -9.53 -17.06
N MET A 228 -6.26 -8.51 -16.41
CA MET A 228 -7.38 -8.64 -15.47
C MET A 228 -8.21 -7.37 -15.42
N SER A 229 -9.48 -7.52 -14.99
CA SER A 229 -10.37 -6.38 -14.78
C SER A 229 -9.98 -5.59 -13.53
N GLN A 230 -10.48 -4.37 -13.41
CA GLN A 230 -10.26 -3.52 -12.24
C GLN A 230 -10.76 -4.20 -10.95
N ILE A 231 -11.94 -4.81 -10.97
CA ILE A 231 -12.43 -5.58 -9.81
C ILE A 231 -11.56 -6.79 -9.50
N GLY A 232 -11.04 -7.45 -10.55
CA GLY A 232 -10.07 -8.55 -10.38
C GLY A 232 -8.80 -8.08 -9.66
N TYR A 233 -8.31 -6.90 -10.02
CA TYR A 233 -7.14 -6.30 -9.35
C TYR A 233 -7.45 -5.91 -7.90
N VAL A 234 -8.61 -5.34 -7.61
CA VAL A 234 -9.05 -5.03 -6.23
C VAL A 234 -9.06 -6.30 -5.37
N MET A 235 -9.58 -7.41 -5.89
CA MET A 235 -9.56 -8.69 -5.18
C MET A 235 -8.14 -9.27 -5.01
N TYR A 236 -7.29 -9.08 -6.01
CA TYR A 236 -5.88 -9.50 -5.95
C TYR A 236 -5.10 -8.70 -4.90
N ASP A 237 -5.26 -7.37 -4.88
CA ASP A 237 -4.68 -6.48 -3.88
C ASP A 237 -5.17 -6.82 -2.46
N TYR A 238 -6.48 -7.02 -2.29
CA TYR A 238 -7.07 -7.46 -1.03
C TYR A 238 -6.49 -8.80 -0.54
N ALA A 239 -6.40 -9.78 -1.40
CA ALA A 239 -5.92 -11.13 -1.03
C ALA A 239 -4.45 -11.08 -0.59
N TYR A 240 -3.62 -10.36 -1.33
CA TYR A 240 -2.20 -10.22 -1.03
C TYR A 240 -1.97 -9.41 0.25
N SER A 241 -2.71 -8.32 0.43
CA SER A 241 -2.66 -7.48 1.63
C SER A 241 -3.15 -8.22 2.87
N THR A 242 -4.21 -9.00 2.74
CA THR A 242 -4.70 -9.87 3.83
C THR A 242 -3.64 -10.89 4.22
N LEU A 243 -2.97 -11.50 3.25
CA LEU A 243 -1.85 -12.41 3.52
C LEU A 243 -0.74 -11.70 4.30
N ALA A 244 -0.36 -10.49 3.91
CA ALA A 244 0.66 -9.71 4.62
C ALA A 244 0.24 -9.41 6.08
N VAL A 245 -1.01 -9.00 6.31
CA VAL A 245 -1.55 -8.78 7.66
C VAL A 245 -1.52 -10.06 8.50
N ILE A 246 -1.92 -11.21 7.93
CA ILE A 246 -1.87 -12.51 8.62
C ILE A 246 -0.43 -12.87 8.98
N VAL A 247 0.51 -12.74 8.05
CA VAL A 247 1.93 -13.04 8.27
C VAL A 247 2.49 -12.20 9.41
N LEU A 248 2.29 -10.89 9.36
CA LEU A 248 2.77 -9.97 10.40
C LEU A 248 2.09 -10.25 11.74
N SER A 249 0.81 -10.61 11.75
CA SER A 249 0.09 -11.01 12.95
C SER A 249 0.61 -12.32 13.54
N MET A 250 1.00 -13.29 12.70
CA MET A 250 1.63 -14.53 13.15
C MET A 250 3.02 -14.30 13.74
N VAL A 251 3.83 -13.45 13.11
CA VAL A 251 5.13 -13.03 13.67
C VAL A 251 4.93 -12.35 15.02
N LEU A 252 3.97 -11.43 15.12
CA LEU A 252 3.61 -10.79 16.37
C LEU A 252 3.18 -11.81 17.43
N TRP A 253 2.31 -12.77 17.09
CA TRP A 253 1.90 -13.82 17.98
C TRP A 253 3.08 -14.68 18.44
N ALA A 254 4.02 -15.04 17.56
CA ALA A 254 5.23 -15.75 17.93
C ALA A 254 6.07 -14.96 18.95
N VAL A 255 6.22 -13.64 18.75
CA VAL A 255 6.89 -12.76 19.72
C VAL A 255 6.20 -12.78 21.07
N PHE A 256 4.86 -12.71 21.09
CA PHE A 256 4.09 -12.78 22.33
C PHE A 256 4.21 -14.16 23.01
N VAL A 257 4.24 -15.24 22.24
CA VAL A 257 4.42 -16.59 22.77
C VAL A 257 5.80 -16.78 23.40
N LEU A 258 6.86 -16.27 22.78
CA LEU A 258 8.23 -16.39 23.26
C LEU A 258 8.51 -15.54 24.52
N ASN A 259 7.74 -14.49 24.74
CA ASN A 259 7.92 -13.61 25.89
C ASN A 259 7.05 -14.03 27.07
N ARG A 260 7.61 -14.03 28.27
CA ARG A 260 6.91 -14.42 29.49
C ARG A 260 5.81 -13.43 29.90
N LYS A 261 6.07 -12.12 29.76
CA LYS A 261 5.12 -11.06 30.12
C LYS A 261 4.61 -10.39 28.83
N ARG A 262 3.31 -10.22 28.70
CA ARG A 262 2.70 -9.58 27.51
C ARG A 262 3.18 -8.14 27.31
N ASN A 263 3.43 -7.38 28.40
CA ASN A 263 3.93 -6.01 28.30
C ASN A 263 5.34 -5.97 27.71
N HIS A 264 6.22 -6.94 28.03
CA HIS A 264 7.55 -7.03 27.40
C HIS A 264 7.45 -7.32 25.90
N ALA A 265 6.55 -8.23 25.52
CA ALA A 265 6.27 -8.53 24.10
C ALA A 265 5.78 -7.28 23.36
N LEU A 266 4.88 -6.51 23.97
CA LEU A 266 4.38 -5.28 23.40
C LEU A 266 5.49 -4.23 23.20
N ILE A 267 6.32 -4.00 24.23
CA ILE A 267 7.46 -3.08 24.16
C ILE A 267 8.42 -3.50 23.02
N MET A 268 8.76 -4.79 22.96
CA MET A 268 9.61 -5.32 21.88
C MET A 268 9.00 -5.09 20.51
N THR A 269 7.71 -5.32 20.36
CA THR A 269 6.98 -5.10 19.11
C THR A 269 7.03 -3.64 18.69
N VAL A 270 6.77 -2.71 19.63
CA VAL A 270 6.80 -1.26 19.34
C VAL A 270 8.20 -0.80 18.99
N LEU A 271 9.24 -1.27 19.71
CA LEU A 271 10.64 -0.94 19.39
C LEU A 271 11.06 -1.49 18.03
N PHE A 272 10.67 -2.73 17.73
CA PHE A 272 10.97 -3.34 16.43
C PHE A 272 10.25 -2.61 15.29
N ALA A 273 8.95 -2.34 15.44
CA ALA A 273 8.19 -1.57 14.44
C ALA A 273 8.76 -0.16 14.24
N GLY A 274 9.15 0.52 15.33
CA GLY A 274 9.81 1.82 15.26
C GLY A 274 11.15 1.77 14.52
N LEU A 275 11.96 0.72 14.75
CA LEU A 275 13.21 0.50 14.02
C LEU A 275 12.96 0.26 12.51
N GLU A 276 11.97 -0.57 12.18
CA GLU A 276 11.56 -0.85 10.80
C GLU A 276 11.14 0.42 10.07
N VAL A 277 10.28 1.24 10.70
CA VAL A 277 9.86 2.54 10.16
C VAL A 277 11.07 3.46 9.96
N PHE A 278 11.94 3.56 10.96
CA PHE A 278 13.17 4.37 10.86
C PHE A 278 14.06 3.91 9.70
N MET A 279 14.29 2.60 9.58
CA MET A 279 15.10 2.03 8.49
C MET A 279 14.48 2.29 7.12
N TYR A 280 13.15 2.18 7.00
CA TYR A 280 12.44 2.43 5.73
C TYR A 280 12.69 3.84 5.20
N PHE A 281 12.64 4.85 6.07
CA PHE A 281 12.83 6.25 5.67
C PHE A 281 14.31 6.65 5.52
N ARG A 282 15.23 5.97 6.23
CA ARG A 282 16.66 6.35 6.23
C ARG A 282 17.49 5.62 5.20
N ILE A 283 17.11 4.42 4.80
CA ILE A 283 17.86 3.64 3.81
C ILE A 283 17.48 4.09 2.41
N ASP A 284 18.49 4.53 1.64
CA ASP A 284 18.30 4.83 0.22
C ASP A 284 18.14 3.54 -0.59
N ILE A 285 17.34 3.62 -1.67
CA ILE A 285 17.03 2.47 -2.54
C ILE A 285 18.26 1.98 -3.31
N HIS A 286 19.23 2.86 -3.54
CA HIS A 286 20.50 2.56 -4.23
C HIS A 286 21.63 2.15 -3.28
N SER A 287 21.37 2.11 -1.97
CA SER A 287 22.34 1.70 -0.96
C SER A 287 22.58 0.19 -1.00
N VAL A 288 23.78 -0.23 -0.57
CA VAL A 288 24.11 -1.65 -0.30
C VAL A 288 23.13 -2.29 0.69
N TYR A 289 22.52 -1.47 1.55
CA TYR A 289 21.54 -1.88 2.54
C TYR A 289 20.11 -1.92 2.00
N SER A 290 19.89 -1.72 0.70
CA SER A 290 18.55 -1.70 0.08
C SER A 290 17.72 -2.96 0.35
N ALA A 291 18.35 -4.12 0.59
CA ALA A 291 17.67 -5.34 0.97
C ALA A 291 16.83 -5.19 2.25
N PHE A 292 17.31 -4.44 3.25
CA PHE A 292 16.55 -4.16 4.47
C PHE A 292 15.30 -3.31 4.19
N LYS A 293 15.35 -2.42 3.20
CA LYS A 293 14.19 -1.64 2.77
C LYS A 293 13.19 -2.52 2.02
N GLN A 294 13.67 -3.49 1.24
CA GLN A 294 12.81 -4.36 0.44
C GLN A 294 11.96 -5.33 1.29
N PHE A 295 12.55 -5.85 2.38
CA PHE A 295 11.86 -6.78 3.29
C PHE A 295 11.28 -6.08 4.52
N ASN A 296 11.17 -4.76 4.50
CA ASN A 296 10.66 -3.96 5.59
C ASN A 296 9.14 -4.10 5.75
N ILE A 297 8.66 -4.03 7.01
CA ILE A 297 7.22 -4.12 7.33
C ILE A 297 6.42 -3.04 6.60
N VAL A 298 6.95 -1.81 6.52
CA VAL A 298 6.26 -0.70 5.84
C VAL A 298 6.04 -1.03 4.37
N ARG A 299 7.05 -1.59 3.69
CA ARG A 299 6.91 -2.02 2.28
C ARG A 299 5.96 -3.19 2.13
N LEU A 300 6.00 -4.16 3.05
CA LEU A 300 5.07 -5.29 3.05
C LEU A 300 3.61 -4.86 3.21
N MET A 301 3.36 -3.72 3.86
CA MET A 301 2.03 -3.14 3.99
C MET A 301 1.63 -2.26 2.79
N ARG A 302 2.59 -1.89 1.94
CA ARG A 302 2.36 -1.17 0.67
C ARG A 302 2.31 -2.16 -0.49
N VAL A 303 1.37 -3.07 -0.42
CA VAL A 303 1.27 -4.21 -1.34
C VAL A 303 1.14 -3.76 -2.78
N ASN A 304 0.32 -2.73 -3.05
CA ASN A 304 0.13 -2.20 -4.40
C ASN A 304 1.46 -1.82 -5.08
N GLU A 305 2.42 -1.24 -4.36
CA GLU A 305 3.74 -0.89 -4.92
C GLU A 305 4.54 -2.14 -5.37
N ILE A 306 4.25 -3.30 -4.77
CA ILE A 306 4.94 -4.57 -5.09
C ILE A 306 4.28 -5.26 -6.28
N ILE A 307 2.94 -5.30 -6.30
CA ILE A 307 2.19 -6.06 -7.28
C ILE A 307 1.95 -5.30 -8.58
N SER A 308 1.81 -3.96 -8.54
CA SER A 308 1.59 -3.12 -9.72
C SER A 308 2.85 -2.89 -10.54
N THR A 309 4.03 -2.91 -9.91
CA THR A 309 5.30 -2.63 -10.58
C THR A 309 5.88 -3.90 -11.18
N TYR A 310 6.09 -3.90 -12.50
CA TYR A 310 6.78 -5.00 -13.15
C TYR A 310 8.27 -4.95 -12.88
N ALA A 311 8.75 -5.89 -12.11
CA ALA A 311 10.18 -6.07 -11.84
C ALA A 311 10.51 -7.56 -11.73
N ASN A 312 11.62 -7.96 -12.32
CA ASN A 312 12.15 -9.32 -12.24
C ASN A 312 13.47 -9.31 -11.47
N ARG A 313 13.68 -10.39 -10.73
CA ARG A 313 14.92 -10.65 -10.00
C ARG A 313 15.41 -12.07 -10.25
N GLY A 314 16.71 -12.29 -10.06
CA GLY A 314 17.27 -13.63 -10.22
C GLY A 314 18.76 -13.61 -10.43
N LYS A 315 19.30 -14.76 -10.80
CA LYS A 315 20.74 -14.97 -11.11
C LYS A 315 20.88 -16.01 -12.20
N GLY A 316 21.73 -15.75 -13.18
CA GLY A 316 21.95 -16.64 -14.31
C GLY A 316 20.66 -16.83 -15.13
N SER A 317 20.30 -18.07 -15.42
CA SER A 317 19.09 -18.41 -16.18
C SER A 317 17.79 -18.33 -15.36
N PHE A 318 17.89 -18.14 -14.05
CA PHE A 318 16.72 -18.12 -13.18
C PHE A 318 16.19 -16.69 -13.02
N VAL A 319 14.99 -16.44 -13.55
CA VAL A 319 14.32 -15.13 -13.52
C VAL A 319 12.89 -15.28 -13.00
N ILE A 320 12.60 -14.60 -11.89
CA ILE A 320 11.26 -14.62 -11.25
C ILE A 320 10.79 -13.18 -11.05
N SER A 321 9.47 -12.95 -11.13
CA SER A 321 8.89 -11.66 -10.79
C SER A 321 9.07 -11.34 -9.30
N GLU A 322 9.31 -10.07 -8.99
CA GLU A 322 9.47 -9.60 -7.60
C GLU A 322 8.22 -9.89 -6.77
N SER A 323 7.03 -9.74 -7.35
CA SER A 323 5.77 -10.10 -6.69
C SER A 323 5.69 -11.56 -6.28
N ALA A 324 6.12 -12.49 -7.16
CA ALA A 324 6.15 -13.92 -6.84
C ALA A 324 7.19 -14.26 -5.75
N ILE A 325 8.37 -13.62 -5.79
CA ILE A 325 9.38 -13.78 -4.72
C ILE A 325 8.80 -13.33 -3.38
N MET A 326 8.17 -12.14 -3.34
CA MET A 326 7.59 -11.61 -2.11
C MET A 326 6.46 -12.50 -1.58
N PHE A 327 5.62 -13.06 -2.47
CA PHE A 327 4.61 -14.03 -2.08
C PHE A 327 5.24 -15.28 -1.43
N CYS A 328 6.27 -15.85 -2.05
CA CYS A 328 6.99 -17.00 -1.48
C CYS A 328 7.62 -16.66 -0.12
N VAL A 329 8.23 -15.48 0.01
CA VAL A 329 8.81 -15.01 1.27
C VAL A 329 7.75 -14.88 2.36
N LEU A 330 6.57 -14.32 2.05
CA LEU A 330 5.46 -14.23 2.98
C LEU A 330 5.01 -15.63 3.46
N ILE A 331 4.88 -16.60 2.55
CA ILE A 331 4.51 -17.97 2.93
C ILE A 331 5.58 -18.62 3.81
N VAL A 332 6.85 -18.44 3.49
CA VAL A 332 7.96 -18.99 4.32
C VAL A 332 7.95 -18.37 5.72
N ILE A 333 7.80 -17.04 5.81
CA ILE A 333 7.70 -16.35 7.11
C ILE A 333 6.48 -16.84 7.89
N LEU A 334 5.33 -17.01 7.23
CA LEU A 334 4.11 -17.54 7.83
C LEU A 334 4.34 -18.93 8.45
N CYS A 335 4.94 -19.83 7.67
CA CYS A 335 5.25 -21.19 8.14
C CYS A 335 6.21 -21.18 9.34
N ILE A 336 7.29 -20.39 9.28
CA ILE A 336 8.25 -20.27 10.38
C ILE A 336 7.56 -19.68 11.62
N ALA A 337 6.81 -18.58 11.47
CA ALA A 337 6.11 -17.95 12.59
C ALA A 337 5.07 -18.89 13.22
N ALA A 338 4.31 -19.63 12.41
CA ALA A 338 3.35 -20.61 12.89
C ALA A 338 4.03 -21.76 13.68
N VAL A 339 5.13 -22.32 13.15
CA VAL A 339 5.91 -23.36 13.84
C VAL A 339 6.48 -22.84 15.16
N VAL A 340 7.04 -21.62 15.17
CA VAL A 340 7.57 -21.00 16.39
C VAL A 340 6.44 -20.75 17.40
N ALA A 341 5.29 -20.26 16.95
CA ALA A 341 4.14 -20.00 17.79
C ALA A 341 3.56 -21.28 18.41
N VAL A 342 3.42 -22.35 17.60
CA VAL A 342 2.94 -23.66 18.08
C VAL A 342 3.94 -24.30 19.03
N SER A 343 5.21 -24.41 18.64
CA SER A 343 6.26 -25.00 19.49
C SER A 343 6.42 -24.23 20.80
N GLY A 344 6.43 -22.90 20.75
CA GLY A 344 6.48 -22.05 21.93
C GLY A 344 5.28 -22.27 22.86
N THR A 345 4.07 -22.43 22.31
CA THR A 345 2.87 -22.73 23.11
C THR A 345 2.93 -24.13 23.73
N VAL A 346 3.44 -25.13 23.01
CA VAL A 346 3.45 -26.54 23.48
C VAL A 346 4.58 -26.81 24.47
N VAL A 347 5.78 -26.24 24.23
CA VAL A 347 7.03 -26.56 24.94
C VAL A 347 7.29 -25.63 26.13
N MET A 348 6.73 -24.42 26.15
CA MET A 348 7.03 -23.46 27.20
C MET A 348 6.65 -23.98 28.60
N ARG A 349 7.67 -24.26 29.40
CA ARG A 349 7.56 -24.57 30.82
C ARG A 349 7.61 -23.26 31.63
N PRO A 350 6.80 -23.17 32.72
CA PRO A 350 6.71 -21.94 33.54
C PRO A 350 8.05 -21.50 34.18
N GLN A 351 9.01 -22.42 34.31
CA GLN A 351 10.28 -22.21 35.04
C GLN A 351 11.52 -22.06 34.17
N GLN A 352 11.43 -21.73 32.89
CA GLN A 352 12.64 -21.61 32.07
C GLN A 352 13.53 -20.42 32.48
N LYS A 353 14.85 -20.69 32.53
CA LYS A 353 15.91 -19.71 32.85
C LYS A 353 15.69 -18.39 32.14
N ARG A 354 15.77 -17.27 32.88
CA ARG A 354 15.65 -15.91 32.36
C ARG A 354 16.58 -15.70 31.18
N SER A 355 16.04 -15.40 30.00
CA SER A 355 16.84 -14.97 28.85
C SER A 355 17.64 -13.71 29.22
N VAL A 356 18.82 -13.52 28.60
CA VAL A 356 19.64 -12.30 28.78
C VAL A 356 18.82 -11.05 28.50
N PHE A 357 17.95 -11.12 27.49
CA PHE A 357 17.08 -10.02 27.10
C PHE A 357 15.99 -9.69 28.16
N THR A 358 15.39 -10.71 28.78
CA THR A 358 14.43 -10.48 29.90
C THR A 358 15.14 -9.90 31.13
N LYS A 359 16.40 -10.23 31.38
CA LYS A 359 17.20 -9.62 32.45
C LYS A 359 17.46 -8.12 32.19
N ILE A 360 17.76 -7.75 30.94
CA ILE A 360 17.95 -6.35 30.55
C ILE A 360 16.64 -5.57 30.73
N LEU A 361 15.52 -6.11 30.25
CA LEU A 361 14.20 -5.51 30.40
C LEU A 361 13.75 -5.40 31.86
N ASP A 362 13.99 -6.43 32.67
CA ASP A 362 13.69 -6.40 34.11
C ASP A 362 14.53 -5.28 34.78
N LYS A 363 15.80 -5.13 34.41
CA LYS A 363 16.68 -4.08 34.95
C LYS A 363 16.26 -2.68 34.53
N ILE A 364 15.80 -2.51 33.28
CA ILE A 364 15.21 -1.26 32.79
C ILE A 364 13.92 -0.95 33.55
N TYR A 365 13.09 -1.95 33.77
CA TYR A 365 11.82 -1.81 34.49
C TYR A 365 12.04 -1.50 35.98
N GLU A 366 13.04 -2.12 36.63
CA GLU A 366 13.45 -1.81 38.01
C GLU A 366 13.98 -0.36 38.12
N GLY A 367 14.81 0.06 37.16
CA GLY A 367 15.28 1.45 37.05
C GLY A 367 14.11 2.43 36.88
N TYR A 368 13.20 2.09 36.01
CA TYR A 368 11.97 2.89 35.81
C TYR A 368 11.11 2.98 37.08
N GLN A 369 10.88 1.86 37.78
CA GLN A 369 10.13 1.83 39.04
C GLN A 369 10.81 2.66 40.13
N HIS A 370 12.14 2.62 40.20
CA HIS A 370 12.90 3.43 41.15
C HIS A 370 12.76 4.93 40.90
N ILE A 371 12.83 5.34 39.62
CA ILE A 371 12.58 6.75 39.24
C ILE A 371 11.12 7.11 39.53
N PHE A 372 10.19 6.25 39.17
CA PHE A 372 8.75 6.48 39.35
C PHE A 372 8.34 6.58 40.84
N SER A 373 8.99 5.80 41.73
CA SER A 373 8.72 5.86 43.15
C SER A 373 8.99 7.24 43.77
N LYS A 374 9.93 8.00 43.20
CA LYS A 374 10.35 9.34 43.66
C LYS A 374 9.52 10.47 43.02
N MET A 375 8.63 10.20 42.07
CA MET A 375 7.84 11.22 41.39
C MET A 375 6.67 11.74 42.24
N PRO A 376 6.24 13.01 42.04
CA PRO A 376 5.08 13.59 42.70
C PRO A 376 3.79 12.78 42.42
N ALA A 377 2.82 12.87 43.35
CA ALA A 377 1.54 12.16 43.27
C ALA A 377 0.79 12.46 41.96
N VAL A 378 0.83 13.68 41.46
CA VAL A 378 0.19 14.09 40.20
C VAL A 378 0.76 13.30 39.01
N VAL A 379 2.08 13.09 38.98
CA VAL A 379 2.74 12.32 37.90
C VAL A 379 2.40 10.85 37.99
N LYS A 380 2.23 10.31 39.21
CA LYS A 380 1.77 8.94 39.44
C LYS A 380 0.34 8.71 38.94
N GLU A 381 -0.56 9.65 39.17
CA GLU A 381 -1.94 9.56 38.67
C GLU A 381 -2.00 9.75 37.15
N LEU A 382 -1.22 10.68 36.59
CA LEU A 382 -1.08 10.83 35.15
C LEU A 382 -0.55 9.54 34.48
N HIS A 383 0.44 8.90 35.09
CA HIS A 383 0.98 7.61 34.65
C HIS A 383 -0.08 6.51 34.69
N LYS A 384 -0.88 6.46 35.75
CA LYS A 384 -1.97 5.49 35.90
C LYS A 384 -3.02 5.69 34.80
N LEU A 385 -3.39 6.93 34.53
CA LEU A 385 -4.30 7.30 33.43
C LEU A 385 -3.71 6.94 32.06
N LEU A 386 -2.45 7.26 31.82
CA LEU A 386 -1.81 7.05 30.53
C LEU A 386 -1.43 5.60 30.26
N ILE A 387 -0.87 4.90 31.25
CA ILE A 387 -0.31 3.55 31.05
C ILE A 387 -1.28 2.47 31.54
N THR A 388 -1.79 2.57 32.77
CA THR A 388 -2.63 1.53 33.36
C THR A 388 -4.03 1.52 32.74
N SER A 389 -4.61 2.69 32.44
CA SER A 389 -5.92 2.86 31.81
C SER A 389 -5.87 2.89 30.27
N ARG A 390 -4.74 2.51 29.68
CA ARG A 390 -4.54 2.48 28.21
C ARG A 390 -4.63 3.85 27.52
N GLY A 391 -4.53 4.96 28.25
CA GLY A 391 -4.58 6.31 27.68
C GLY A 391 -3.48 6.58 26.65
N ILE A 392 -2.26 6.04 26.85
CA ILE A 392 -1.16 6.08 25.87
C ILE A 392 -1.56 5.44 24.55
N THR A 393 -2.31 4.35 24.58
CA THR A 393 -2.72 3.66 23.36
C THR A 393 -3.64 4.55 22.53
N VAL A 394 -4.56 5.24 23.20
CA VAL A 394 -5.46 6.22 22.54
C VAL A 394 -4.67 7.40 21.99
N ILE A 395 -3.71 7.92 22.75
CA ILE A 395 -2.85 9.03 22.32
C ILE A 395 -1.99 8.62 21.13
N LEU A 396 -1.40 7.41 21.13
CA LEU A 396 -0.60 6.90 20.00
C LEU A 396 -1.43 6.70 18.75
N VAL A 397 -2.66 6.21 18.88
CA VAL A 397 -3.59 6.08 17.75
C VAL A 397 -3.97 7.46 17.21
N LEU A 398 -4.31 8.42 18.08
CA LEU A 398 -4.61 9.80 17.67
C LEU A 398 -3.39 10.46 17.02
N LEU A 399 -2.20 10.25 17.56
CA LEU A 399 -0.95 10.81 17.04
C LEU A 399 -0.60 10.20 15.69
N ALA A 400 -0.81 8.90 15.50
CA ALA A 400 -0.67 8.23 14.20
C ALA A 400 -1.66 8.78 13.16
N ILE A 401 -2.91 9.01 13.56
CA ILE A 401 -3.94 9.65 12.73
C ILE A 401 -3.51 11.08 12.34
N VAL A 402 -3.05 11.88 13.31
CA VAL A 402 -2.58 13.27 13.06
C VAL A 402 -1.35 13.27 12.15
N ILE A 403 -0.35 12.41 12.40
CA ILE A 403 0.84 12.29 11.55
C ILE A 403 0.45 11.88 10.12
N TYR A 404 -0.51 10.97 10.00
CA TYR A 404 -1.02 10.57 8.69
C TYR A 404 -1.67 11.75 7.95
N PHE A 405 -2.58 12.48 8.60
CA PHE A 405 -3.24 13.64 8.00
C PHE A 405 -2.27 14.78 7.67
N VAL A 406 -1.30 15.07 8.56
CA VAL A 406 -0.26 16.06 8.29
C VAL A 406 0.68 15.61 7.18
N GLY A 407 1.05 14.33 7.14
CA GLY A 407 1.86 13.74 6.06
C GLY A 407 1.14 13.78 4.72
N TYR A 408 -0.13 13.42 4.70
CA TYR A 408 -0.97 13.48 3.51
C TYR A 408 -1.18 14.93 3.03
N GLY A 409 -1.49 15.85 3.93
CA GLY A 409 -1.62 17.27 3.61
C GLY A 409 -0.32 17.89 3.09
N ARG A 410 0.85 17.48 3.60
CA ARG A 410 2.15 17.90 3.08
C ARG A 410 2.45 17.33 1.68
N MET A 411 2.09 16.08 1.41
CA MET A 411 2.26 15.47 0.08
C MET A 411 1.40 16.18 -0.97
N THR A 412 0.12 16.36 -0.70
CA THR A 412 -0.79 17.09 -1.60
C THR A 412 -0.37 18.54 -1.79
N PHE A 413 0.08 19.23 -0.75
CA PHE A 413 0.57 20.61 -0.85
C PHE A 413 1.91 20.68 -1.60
N SER A 414 2.84 19.75 -1.36
CA SER A 414 4.13 19.66 -2.08
C SER A 414 3.94 19.37 -3.57
N ASP A 415 2.99 18.51 -3.92
CA ASP A 415 2.71 18.19 -5.31
C ASP A 415 2.01 19.35 -6.03
N SER A 416 1.11 20.05 -5.34
CA SER A 416 0.51 21.30 -5.84
C SER A 416 1.55 22.41 -6.01
N MET A 417 2.50 22.57 -5.08
CA MET A 417 3.60 23.54 -5.23
C MET A 417 4.54 23.18 -6.38
N LYS A 418 4.88 21.91 -6.58
CA LYS A 418 5.69 21.47 -7.72
C LYS A 418 4.98 21.65 -9.06
N GLN A 419 3.67 21.55 -9.09
CA GLN A 419 2.86 21.87 -10.25
C GLN A 419 2.86 23.39 -10.52
N CYS A 420 2.71 24.21 -9.48
CA CYS A 420 2.84 25.66 -9.59
C CYS A 420 4.24 26.09 -10.06
N ASP A 421 5.31 25.50 -9.49
CA ASP A 421 6.69 25.79 -9.89
C ASP A 421 6.97 25.41 -11.34
N ARG A 422 6.40 24.31 -11.85
CA ARG A 422 6.48 23.95 -13.27
C ARG A 422 5.79 24.97 -14.17
N ILE A 423 4.60 25.41 -13.81
CA ILE A 423 3.85 26.42 -14.55
C ILE A 423 4.61 27.75 -14.57
N TYR A 424 5.30 28.13 -13.47
CA TYR A 424 6.12 29.33 -13.39
C TYR A 424 7.46 29.23 -14.15
N LEU A 425 8.00 28.03 -14.34
CA LEU A 425 9.26 27.84 -15.08
C LEU A 425 9.05 27.66 -16.59
N GLU A 426 7.84 27.34 -17.02
CA GLU A 426 7.46 27.19 -18.42
C GLU A 426 6.79 28.46 -19.03
N SER A 427 6.49 29.46 -18.18
CA SER A 427 6.02 30.81 -18.60
C SER A 427 7.19 31.79 -18.75
#